data_2e6c23ed2aaadc96240fcc85fd2e76cb
#
_entry.id   2e6c23ed2aaadc96240fcc85fd2e76cb
#
_cell.length_a   1.000
_cell.length_b   1.000
_cell.length_c   1.000
_cell.angle_alpha   90.00
_cell.angle_beta   90.00
_cell.angle_gamma   90.00
#
_symmetry.space_group_name_H-M   'P 1'
#
loop_
_entity.id
_entity.type
_entity.pdbx_description
1 polymer ?
#
loop_
_entity_poly.entity_id
_entity_poly.type
_entity_poly.pdbx_seq_one_letter_code
_entity_poly.pdbx_strand_id
1 'polypeptide(L)' 'MYNKYFSLEIDTTTRTMLKRAERFKEWLIDNDYKTETSGCFDCVHFEIFVENHERFLKANKAIDNIIYFDMI' A
#
# COMPACT_ATOMS: atom_id res chain seq x y z
N MET A 1 -4.45 17.43 -14.72
CA MET A 1 -4.55 16.98 -13.34
C MET A 1 -4.29 15.49 -13.25
N TYR A 2 -3.56 15.05 -12.26
CA TYR A 2 -3.09 13.67 -12.15
C TYR A 2 -3.94 12.92 -11.12
N ASN A 3 -5.14 12.56 -11.54
CA ASN A 3 -6.07 11.86 -10.66
C ASN A 3 -6.24 10.44 -11.15
N LYS A 4 -5.74 9.47 -10.42
CA LYS A 4 -5.97 8.09 -10.79
C LYS A 4 -5.72 7.16 -9.62
N TYR A 5 -6.24 5.96 -9.77
CA TYR A 5 -5.96 4.88 -8.84
C TYR A 5 -4.82 4.04 -9.39
N PHE A 6 -4.01 3.53 -8.50
CA PHE A 6 -3.13 2.44 -8.86
C PHE A 6 -3.36 1.28 -7.90
N SER A 7 -3.09 0.08 -8.38
CA SER A 7 -3.41 -1.15 -7.67
C SER A 7 -2.14 -1.81 -7.19
N LEU A 8 -2.23 -2.42 -6.03
CA LEU A 8 -1.14 -3.19 -5.46
C LEU A 8 -1.72 -4.44 -4.83
N GLU A 9 -1.17 -5.59 -5.18
CA GLU A 9 -1.57 -6.84 -4.58
C GLU A 9 -0.39 -7.40 -3.79
N ILE A 10 -0.65 -7.80 -2.55
CA ILE A 10 0.37 -8.32 -1.67
C ILE A 10 -0.01 -9.74 -1.26
N ASP A 11 0.90 -10.66 -1.51
CA ASP A 11 0.74 -12.04 -1.07
C ASP A 11 0.94 -12.10 0.44
N THR A 12 -0.08 -12.54 1.15
CA THR A 12 -0.05 -12.58 2.61
C THR A 12 -0.10 -14.00 3.14
N THR A 13 0.48 -14.94 2.41
CA THR A 13 0.55 -16.33 2.87
C THR A 13 1.41 -16.48 4.11
N THR A 14 2.38 -15.61 4.33
CA THR A 14 3.20 -15.64 5.52
C THR A 14 2.74 -14.56 6.50
N ARG A 15 2.95 -14.83 7.78
CA ARG A 15 2.61 -13.87 8.82
C ARG A 15 3.40 -12.57 8.66
N THR A 16 4.65 -12.67 8.25
CA THR A 16 5.49 -11.50 8.05
C THR A 16 4.89 -10.57 7.01
N MET A 17 4.46 -11.12 5.88
CA MET A 17 3.87 -10.32 4.82
C MET A 17 2.52 -9.75 5.24
N LEU A 18 1.75 -10.50 6.00
CA LEU A 18 0.48 -10.00 6.51
C LEU A 18 0.71 -8.78 7.41
N LYS A 19 1.69 -8.82 8.28
CA LYS A 19 2.01 -7.70 9.15
C LYS A 19 2.49 -6.49 8.36
N ARG A 20 3.28 -6.73 7.32
CA ARG A 20 3.74 -5.64 6.47
C ARG A 20 2.58 -4.98 5.73
N ALA A 21 1.63 -5.78 5.25
CA ALA A 21 0.44 -5.23 4.59
C ALA A 21 -0.37 -4.37 5.56
N GLU A 22 -0.53 -4.81 6.79
CA GLU A 22 -1.23 -4.03 7.81
C GLU A 22 -0.51 -2.73 8.12
N ARG A 23 0.81 -2.78 8.20
CA ARG A 23 1.62 -1.60 8.45
C ARG A 23 1.49 -0.59 7.31
N PHE A 24 1.47 -1.08 6.09
CA PHE A 24 1.30 -0.21 4.93
C PHE A 24 -0.08 0.43 4.92
N LYS A 25 -1.10 -0.33 5.28
CA LYS A 25 -2.45 0.22 5.38
C LYS A 25 -2.50 1.36 6.38
N GLU A 26 -1.88 1.19 7.54
CA GLU A 26 -1.82 2.25 8.54
C GLU A 26 -1.07 3.47 8.02
N TRP A 27 0.02 3.24 7.29
CA TRP A 27 0.77 4.32 6.71
C TRP A 27 -0.08 5.15 5.75
N LEU A 28 -0.89 4.47 4.94
CA LEU A 28 -1.77 5.16 4.00
C LEU A 28 -2.80 6.02 4.74
N ILE A 29 -3.36 5.50 5.79
CA ILE A 29 -4.33 6.24 6.60
C ILE A 29 -3.66 7.45 7.26
N ASP A 30 -2.49 7.25 7.84
CA ASP A 30 -1.78 8.31 8.53
C ASP A 30 -1.34 9.43 7.59
N ASN A 31 -1.16 9.12 6.32
CA ASN A 31 -0.72 10.10 5.34
C ASN A 31 -1.87 10.60 4.45
N ASP A 32 -3.10 10.36 4.87
CA ASP A 32 -4.31 10.88 4.21
C ASP A 32 -4.47 10.41 2.78
N TYR A 33 -4.14 9.17 2.50
CA TYR A 33 -4.42 8.58 1.20
C TYR A 33 -5.81 7.98 1.21
N LYS A 34 -6.55 8.24 0.16
CA LYS A 34 -7.84 7.60 -0.06
C LYS A 34 -7.57 6.24 -0.68
N THR A 35 -7.98 5.19 0.01
CA THR A 35 -7.69 3.83 -0.44
C THR A 35 -8.89 2.94 -0.26
N GLU A 36 -8.92 1.87 -1.05
CA GLU A 36 -9.85 0.77 -0.85
C GLU A 36 -9.04 -0.50 -0.73
N THR A 37 -9.42 -1.32 0.24
CA THR A 37 -8.71 -2.56 0.52
C THR A 37 -9.68 -3.72 0.40
N SER A 38 -9.27 -4.78 -0.25
CA SER A 38 -10.03 -6.01 -0.26
C SER A 38 -9.08 -7.16 -0.03
N GLY A 39 -9.55 -8.20 0.67
CA GLY A 39 -8.72 -9.33 1.00
C GLY A 39 -9.27 -10.59 0.38
N CYS A 40 -8.37 -11.47 -0.02
CA CYS A 40 -8.70 -12.82 -0.36
C CYS A 40 -8.20 -13.71 0.74
N PHE A 41 -8.17 -15.00 0.47
CA PHE A 41 -7.71 -15.98 1.44
C PHE A 41 -6.24 -15.76 1.81
N ASP A 42 -5.41 -15.48 0.81
CA ASP A 42 -3.97 -15.39 1.01
C ASP A 42 -3.35 -14.15 0.36
N CYS A 43 -4.17 -13.15 0.10
CA CYS A 43 -3.65 -11.91 -0.49
C CYS A 43 -4.47 -10.72 -0.04
N VAL A 44 -3.88 -9.54 -0.17
CA VAL A 44 -4.56 -8.27 0.10
C VAL A 44 -4.36 -7.38 -1.11
N HIS A 45 -5.44 -6.82 -1.58
CA HIS A 45 -5.43 -5.93 -2.73
C HIS A 45 -5.70 -4.52 -2.26
N PHE A 46 -4.86 -3.59 -2.65
CA PHE A 46 -5.03 -2.16 -2.37
C PHE A 46 -5.34 -1.42 -3.64
N GLU A 47 -6.30 -0.51 -3.58
CA GLU A 47 -6.47 0.50 -4.60
C GLU A 47 -6.22 1.84 -3.96
N ILE A 48 -5.25 2.58 -4.47
CA ILE A 48 -4.76 3.79 -3.85
C ILE A 48 -4.98 4.96 -4.79
N PHE A 49 -5.73 5.95 -4.33
CA PHE A 49 -6.01 7.13 -5.12
C PHE A 49 -4.89 8.15 -4.95
N VAL A 50 -4.34 8.64 -6.06
CA VAL A 50 -3.28 9.64 -6.03
C VAL A 50 -3.71 10.85 -6.84
N GLU A 51 -3.49 12.03 -6.26
CA GLU A 51 -3.94 13.28 -6.84
C GLU A 51 -2.88 13.92 -7.71
N ASN A 52 -1.62 13.53 -7.55
CA ASN A 52 -0.54 14.08 -8.33
C ASN A 52 0.64 13.12 -8.32
N HIS A 53 1.63 13.43 -9.15
CA HIS A 53 2.78 12.57 -9.32
C HIS A 53 3.61 12.45 -8.04
N GLU A 54 3.69 13.52 -7.28
CA GLU A 54 4.46 13.55 -6.04
C GLU A 54 3.89 12.58 -5.02
N ARG A 55 2.56 12.54 -4.90
CA ARG A 55 1.89 11.59 -4.01
C ARG A 55 2.11 10.16 -4.47
N PHE A 56 2.09 9.94 -5.78
CA PHE A 56 2.38 8.63 -6.33
C PHE A 56 3.78 8.17 -5.98
N LEU A 57 4.77 9.03 -6.14
CA LEU A 57 6.15 8.67 -5.81
C LEU A 57 6.32 8.39 -4.32
N LYS A 58 5.66 9.16 -3.48
CA LYS A 58 5.73 8.95 -2.04
C LYS A 58 5.14 7.60 -1.65
N ALA A 59 3.99 7.24 -2.22
CA ALA A 59 3.37 5.95 -1.95
C ALA A 59 4.24 4.81 -2.45
N ASN A 60 4.83 4.98 -3.63
CA ASN A 60 5.70 3.97 -4.20
C ASN A 60 6.93 3.71 -3.34
N LYS A 61 7.49 4.77 -2.80
CA LYS A 61 8.63 4.64 -1.90
C LYS A 61 8.25 3.93 -0.61
N ALA A 62 7.05 4.20 -0.10
CA ALA A 62 6.56 3.53 1.09
C ALA A 62 6.35 2.04 0.84
N ILE A 63 5.88 1.68 -0.36
CA ILE A 63 5.75 0.27 -0.73
C ILE A 63 7.11 -0.41 -0.63
N ASP A 64 8.14 0.19 -1.23
CA ASP A 64 9.48 -0.38 -1.18
C ASP A 64 9.96 -0.54 0.25
N ASN A 65 9.78 0.48 1.08
CA ASN A 65 10.32 0.47 2.44
C ASN A 65 9.56 -0.46 3.37
N ILE A 66 8.25 -0.48 3.26
CA ILE A 66 7.41 -1.21 4.22
C ILE A 66 7.19 -2.65 3.77
N ILE A 67 6.94 -2.85 2.47
CA ILE A 67 6.57 -4.16 1.97
C ILE A 67 7.78 -4.99 1.60
N TYR A 68 8.71 -4.41 0.86
CA TYR A 68 9.79 -5.19 0.27
C TYR A 68 11.07 -5.19 1.07
N PHE A 69 11.41 -4.09 1.71
CA PHE A 69 12.68 -4.00 2.43
C PHE A 69 12.53 -4.14 3.92
N ASP A 70 11.36 -3.76 4.44
CA ASP A 70 11.10 -3.83 5.89
C ASP A 70 12.23 -3.15 6.66
N MET A 71 12.53 -1.95 6.26
CA MET A 71 13.61 -1.16 6.86
C MET A 71 13.17 -0.62 8.20
N ILE A 72 13.49 -1.32 9.23
CA ILE A 72 13.11 -0.92 10.57
C ILE A 72 14.33 -0.68 11.40
#